data_776007bcde7ba77639860c74cfef693f
#
_entry.id   776007bcde7ba77639860c74cfef693f
#
_cell.length_a   1.000
_cell.length_b   1.000
_cell.length_c   1.000
_cell.angle_alpha   90.00
_cell.angle_beta   90.00
_cell.angle_gamma   90.00
#
_symmetry.space_group_name_H-M   'P 1'
#
loop_
_entity.id
_entity.type
_entity.pdbx_description
1 polymer ?
#
loop_
_entity_poly.entity_id
_entity_poly.type
_entity_poly.pdbx_seq_one_letter_code
_entity_poly.pdbx_strand_id
1 'polypeptide(L)'
;MFQSLYRQHTNTDRHQPEAVLTGKGVFVMLLLFLAEQLAAECIAVLIRLFNLPLGVMEINVIVNGGALLLIFFFFHGFFIANLKSFFKEFKAIYLWLPLTCYFCSTFANIIIQLFLAIARGELKTTSNNELVMQLLSQYPLQLILLTVVVAPITEEAIFRAALSRPMTAAKSGLVKAIGFTLSIFLFAFFHIYQYAFFTTDASGAVYLTFNFDEFLSILVYIPMSIGLTLCSCLGKNYWCSVICHFITNSTAVLLMLAMGQQM
;
A
#
# COMPACT_ATOMS: atom_id res chain seq x y z
N MET A 1 3.17 -22.24 16.52
CA MET A 1 2.77 -22.54 15.14
C MET A 1 3.26 -21.49 14.13
N PHE A 2 3.24 -20.20 14.46
CA PHE A 2 3.57 -19.12 13.51
C PHE A 2 5.04 -18.67 13.48
N GLN A 3 5.92 -19.19 14.36
CA GLN A 3 7.36 -18.86 14.37
C GLN A 3 8.11 -19.26 13.07
N SER A 4 7.54 -20.19 12.28
CA SER A 4 8.11 -20.57 10.99
C SER A 4 7.84 -19.57 9.85
N LEU A 5 6.97 -18.57 10.07
CA LEU A 5 6.59 -17.61 9.04
C LEU A 5 7.58 -16.45 8.92
N TYR A 6 8.40 -16.21 9.94
CA TYR A 6 9.44 -15.19 9.92
C TYR A 6 10.70 -15.68 10.60
N ARG A 7 11.83 -15.04 10.30
CA ARG A 7 13.12 -15.28 10.97
C ARG A 7 13.70 -13.95 11.42
N GLN A 8 14.39 -13.97 12.55
CA GLN A 8 15.23 -12.85 12.97
C GLN A 8 16.62 -13.09 12.40
N HIS A 9 17.12 -12.14 11.60
CA HIS A 9 18.50 -12.15 11.13
C HIS A 9 19.38 -11.48 12.19
N THR A 10 20.21 -12.27 12.85
CA THR A 10 21.36 -11.75 13.58
C THR A 10 22.47 -11.49 12.54
N ASN A 11 22.63 -10.25 12.11
CA ASN A 11 23.78 -9.88 11.32
C ASN A 11 24.95 -9.70 12.30
N THR A 12 25.93 -10.62 12.27
CA THR A 12 27.09 -10.63 13.17
C THR A 12 27.90 -9.36 13.14
N ASP A 13 27.80 -8.57 12.07
CA ASP A 13 28.53 -7.30 11.89
C ASP A 13 27.73 -6.05 12.27
N ARG A 14 26.43 -6.19 12.59
CA ARG A 14 25.57 -5.06 12.98
C ARG A 14 24.56 -5.55 14.00
N HIS A 15 24.71 -5.13 15.22
CA HIS A 15 23.95 -5.50 16.44
C HIS A 15 22.41 -5.39 16.38
N GLN A 16 21.74 -5.75 15.27
CA GLN A 16 20.30 -5.66 15.12
C GLN A 16 19.66 -6.93 14.57
N PRO A 17 18.76 -7.56 15.32
CA PRO A 17 17.91 -8.60 14.78
C PRO A 17 16.87 -7.98 13.83
N GLU A 18 17.05 -8.13 12.53
CA GLU A 18 16.06 -7.79 11.52
C GLU A 18 15.09 -8.97 11.36
N ALA A 19 13.80 -8.76 11.61
CA ALA A 19 12.78 -9.77 11.34
C ALA A 19 12.38 -9.70 9.86
N VAL A 20 12.52 -10.82 9.15
CA VAL A 20 12.21 -10.97 7.72
C VAL A 20 11.29 -12.18 7.55
N LEU A 21 10.32 -12.11 6.64
CA LEU A 21 9.45 -13.25 6.33
C LEU A 21 10.24 -14.39 5.70
N THR A 22 9.91 -15.61 6.09
CA THR A 22 10.40 -16.83 5.42
C THR A 22 9.64 -17.06 4.11
N GLY A 23 10.09 -17.99 3.26
CA GLY A 23 9.35 -18.35 2.05
C GLY A 23 7.90 -18.79 2.34
N LYS A 24 7.66 -19.52 3.45
CA LYS A 24 6.31 -19.86 3.92
C LYS A 24 5.53 -18.60 4.34
N GLY A 25 6.18 -17.66 5.02
CA GLY A 25 5.57 -16.41 5.43
C GLY A 25 5.18 -15.55 4.23
N VAL A 26 6.06 -15.44 3.23
CA VAL A 26 5.77 -14.76 1.96
C VAL A 26 4.55 -15.40 1.28
N PHE A 27 4.53 -16.72 1.14
CA PHE A 27 3.42 -17.44 0.52
C PHE A 27 2.10 -17.19 1.23
N VAL A 28 2.06 -17.29 2.56
CA VAL A 28 0.85 -17.02 3.35
C VAL A 28 0.40 -15.57 3.20
N MET A 29 1.34 -14.60 3.21
CA MET A 29 1.01 -13.18 3.04
C MET A 29 0.39 -12.91 1.66
N LEU A 30 0.96 -13.50 0.60
CA LEU A 30 0.42 -13.36 -0.76
C LEU A 30 -0.95 -14.05 -0.92
N LEU A 31 -1.19 -15.18 -0.23
CA LEU A 31 -2.51 -15.80 -0.19
C LEU A 31 -3.54 -14.92 0.51
N LEU A 32 -3.17 -14.27 1.62
CA LEU A 32 -4.06 -13.33 2.32
C LEU A 32 -4.39 -12.13 1.44
N PHE A 33 -3.41 -11.59 0.72
CA PHE A 33 -3.64 -10.52 -0.24
C PHE A 33 -4.59 -10.95 -1.37
N LEU A 34 -4.36 -12.11 -1.97
CA LEU A 34 -5.26 -12.63 -3.01
C LEU A 34 -6.68 -12.87 -2.47
N ALA A 35 -6.79 -13.40 -1.25
CA ALA A 35 -8.08 -13.59 -0.59
C ALA A 35 -8.79 -12.24 -0.33
N GLU A 36 -8.06 -11.20 0.03
CA GLU A 36 -8.60 -9.83 0.20
C GLU A 36 -9.17 -9.30 -1.11
N GLN A 37 -8.42 -9.41 -2.23
CA GLN A 37 -8.91 -8.97 -3.54
C GLN A 37 -10.16 -9.71 -3.97
N LEU A 38 -10.21 -11.04 -3.78
CA LEU A 38 -11.38 -11.87 -4.12
C LEU A 38 -12.56 -11.65 -3.16
N ALA A 39 -12.31 -11.36 -1.89
CA ALA A 39 -13.36 -11.16 -0.89
C ALA A 39 -14.25 -9.97 -1.23
N ALA A 40 -13.70 -8.86 -1.72
CA ALA A 40 -14.46 -7.68 -2.13
C ALA A 40 -15.49 -8.04 -3.22
N GLU A 41 -15.06 -8.75 -4.25
CA GLU A 41 -15.91 -9.20 -5.35
C GLU A 41 -16.97 -10.20 -4.89
N CYS A 42 -16.55 -11.20 -4.07
CA CYS A 42 -17.48 -12.19 -3.52
C CYS A 42 -18.56 -11.53 -2.65
N ILE A 43 -18.19 -10.59 -1.79
CA ILE A 43 -19.12 -9.87 -0.92
C ILE A 43 -20.07 -9.02 -1.77
N ALA A 44 -19.57 -8.32 -2.80
CA ALA A 44 -20.41 -7.54 -3.71
C ALA A 44 -21.45 -8.41 -4.43
N VAL A 45 -21.08 -9.61 -4.87
CA VAL A 45 -22.01 -10.59 -5.47
C VAL A 45 -23.06 -11.04 -4.44
N LEU A 46 -22.65 -11.40 -3.21
CA LEU A 46 -23.57 -11.83 -2.16
C LEU A 46 -24.56 -10.72 -1.78
N ILE A 47 -24.13 -9.47 -1.70
CA ILE A 47 -24.99 -8.32 -1.45
C ILE A 47 -26.08 -8.20 -2.50
N ARG A 48 -25.71 -8.33 -3.79
CA ARG A 48 -26.68 -8.30 -4.90
C ARG A 48 -27.65 -9.47 -4.86
N LEU A 49 -27.16 -10.69 -4.61
CA LEU A 49 -28.00 -11.89 -4.57
C LEU A 49 -29.00 -11.91 -3.43
N PHE A 50 -28.62 -11.39 -2.27
CA PHE A 50 -29.43 -11.42 -1.04
C PHE A 50 -30.05 -10.06 -0.69
N ASN A 51 -29.91 -9.03 -1.55
CA ASN A 51 -30.37 -7.66 -1.33
C ASN A 51 -29.96 -7.13 0.07
N LEU A 52 -28.71 -7.36 0.47
CA LEU A 52 -28.21 -6.91 1.76
C LEU A 52 -28.04 -5.38 1.76
N PRO A 53 -28.42 -4.68 2.85
CA PRO A 53 -28.32 -3.22 2.93
C PRO A 53 -26.89 -2.77 3.28
N LEU A 54 -25.89 -3.21 2.49
CA LEU A 54 -24.48 -2.85 2.66
C LEU A 54 -24.00 -2.03 1.47
N GLY A 55 -23.43 -0.88 1.75
CA GLY A 55 -22.83 -0.01 0.75
C GLY A 55 -21.36 -0.29 0.52
N VAL A 56 -20.76 0.50 -0.37
CA VAL A 56 -19.33 0.38 -0.75
C VAL A 56 -18.41 0.56 0.48
N MET A 57 -18.76 1.47 1.39
CA MET A 57 -17.91 1.73 2.56
C MET A 57 -17.93 0.57 3.55
N GLU A 58 -19.09 -0.03 3.81
CA GLU A 58 -19.21 -1.20 4.68
C GLU A 58 -18.42 -2.39 4.13
N ILE A 59 -18.45 -2.60 2.81
CA ILE A 59 -17.64 -3.63 2.14
C ILE A 59 -16.16 -3.35 2.37
N ASN A 60 -15.70 -2.12 2.15
CA ASN A 60 -14.30 -1.74 2.35
C ASN A 60 -13.86 -1.95 3.80
N VAL A 61 -14.68 -1.59 4.78
CA VAL A 61 -14.37 -1.79 6.21
C VAL A 61 -14.27 -3.28 6.54
N ILE A 62 -15.20 -4.11 6.05
CA ILE A 62 -15.20 -5.56 6.29
C ILE A 62 -13.97 -6.22 5.65
N VAL A 63 -13.68 -5.90 4.40
CA VAL A 63 -12.59 -6.52 3.64
C VAL A 63 -11.22 -6.10 4.18
N ASN A 64 -10.95 -4.80 4.22
CA ASN A 64 -9.65 -4.29 4.65
C ASN A 64 -9.43 -4.49 6.16
N GLY A 65 -10.46 -4.31 6.99
CA GLY A 65 -10.40 -4.60 8.42
C GLY A 65 -10.20 -6.08 8.70
N GLY A 66 -10.91 -6.95 7.97
CA GLY A 66 -10.74 -8.39 8.04
C GLY A 66 -9.34 -8.85 7.60
N ALA A 67 -8.82 -8.30 6.50
CA ALA A 67 -7.46 -8.55 6.03
C ALA A 67 -6.42 -8.15 7.09
N LEU A 68 -6.55 -6.95 7.67
CA LEU A 68 -5.68 -6.50 8.75
C LEU A 68 -5.69 -7.46 9.94
N LEU A 69 -6.89 -7.89 10.39
CA LEU A 69 -7.02 -8.83 11.51
C LEU A 69 -6.37 -10.17 11.20
N LEU A 70 -6.56 -10.71 10.00
CA LEU A 70 -5.93 -11.96 9.57
C LEU A 70 -4.41 -11.83 9.46
N ILE A 71 -3.91 -10.74 8.90
CA ILE A 71 -2.48 -10.44 8.84
C ILE A 71 -1.90 -10.37 10.25
N PHE A 72 -2.55 -9.66 11.17
CA PHE A 72 -2.10 -9.62 12.57
C PHE A 72 -2.18 -10.98 13.25
N PHE A 73 -3.21 -11.76 13.02
CA PHE A 73 -3.35 -13.08 13.60
C PHE A 73 -2.17 -14.00 13.21
N PHE A 74 -1.81 -14.06 11.93
CA PHE A 74 -0.71 -14.90 11.46
C PHE A 74 0.68 -14.33 11.74
N PHE A 75 0.85 -13.02 11.71
CA PHE A 75 2.15 -12.34 11.70
C PHE A 75 2.43 -11.43 12.90
N HIS A 76 1.62 -11.50 14.00
CA HIS A 76 1.83 -10.68 15.19
C HIS A 76 3.28 -10.71 15.70
N GLY A 77 3.91 -11.91 15.70
CA GLY A 77 5.30 -12.05 16.13
C GLY A 77 6.29 -11.27 15.27
N PHE A 78 6.07 -11.22 13.95
CA PHE A 78 6.86 -10.39 13.02
C PHE A 78 6.70 -8.90 13.32
N PHE A 79 5.48 -8.42 13.51
CA PHE A 79 5.20 -7.02 13.81
C PHE A 79 5.80 -6.61 15.15
N ILE A 80 5.60 -7.43 16.21
CA ILE A 80 6.16 -7.18 17.55
C ILE A 80 7.69 -7.18 17.51
N ALA A 81 8.33 -8.10 16.78
CA ALA A 81 9.79 -8.15 16.66
C ALA A 81 10.34 -6.87 16.01
N ASN A 82 9.74 -6.42 14.90
CA ASN A 82 10.12 -5.17 14.25
C ASN A 82 9.84 -3.95 15.13
N LEU A 83 8.73 -3.94 15.87
CA LEU A 83 8.38 -2.83 16.76
C LEU A 83 9.35 -2.74 17.96
N LYS A 84 9.68 -3.88 18.57
CA LYS A 84 10.68 -3.95 19.65
C LYS A 84 12.04 -3.46 19.15
N SER A 85 12.48 -3.89 17.97
CA SER A 85 13.72 -3.43 17.35
C SER A 85 13.71 -1.92 17.09
N PHE A 86 12.59 -1.39 16.61
CA PHE A 86 12.41 0.03 16.35
C PHE A 86 12.63 0.88 17.60
N PHE A 87 12.00 0.52 18.73
CA PHE A 87 12.10 1.30 19.97
C PHE A 87 13.37 1.02 20.78
N LYS A 88 13.84 -0.24 20.83
CA LYS A 88 15.02 -0.60 21.63
C LYS A 88 16.32 0.01 21.06
N GLU A 89 16.38 0.15 19.76
CA GLU A 89 17.55 0.65 19.05
C GLU A 89 17.19 1.88 18.21
N PHE A 90 16.40 2.79 18.82
CA PHE A 90 15.93 3.98 18.12
C PHE A 90 17.10 4.75 17.50
N LYS A 91 17.04 4.93 16.20
CA LYS A 91 18.04 5.65 15.42
C LYS A 91 17.43 6.89 14.79
N ALA A 92 18.19 7.97 14.71
CA ALA A 92 17.75 9.19 14.03
C ALA A 92 17.28 8.90 12.58
N ILE A 93 17.85 7.88 11.90
CA ILE A 93 17.44 7.47 10.56
C ILE A 93 15.96 7.06 10.49
N TYR A 94 15.36 6.56 11.57
CA TYR A 94 13.95 6.16 11.60
C TYR A 94 12.97 7.36 11.53
N LEU A 95 13.46 8.56 11.82
CA LEU A 95 12.70 9.80 11.63
C LEU A 95 13.04 10.47 10.30
N TRP A 96 14.32 10.64 10.03
CA TRP A 96 14.76 11.41 8.85
C TRP A 96 14.50 10.70 7.54
N LEU A 97 14.66 9.37 7.50
CA LEU A 97 14.48 8.61 6.26
C LEU A 97 13.04 8.63 5.76
N PRO A 98 11.99 8.37 6.60
CA PRO A 98 10.60 8.53 6.18
C PRO A 98 10.27 9.93 5.67
N LEU A 99 10.73 10.97 6.38
CA LEU A 99 10.51 12.36 5.97
C LEU A 99 11.22 12.68 4.65
N THR A 100 12.48 12.29 4.50
CA THR A 100 13.24 12.51 3.26
C THR A 100 12.58 11.80 2.08
N CYS A 101 12.21 10.52 2.26
CA CYS A 101 11.53 9.76 1.22
C CYS A 101 10.18 10.38 0.86
N TYR A 102 9.40 10.83 1.85
CA TYR A 102 8.15 11.55 1.63
C TYR A 102 8.36 12.82 0.79
N PHE A 103 9.27 13.71 1.19
CA PHE A 103 9.52 14.96 0.45
C PHE A 103 10.04 14.70 -0.97
N CYS A 104 11.00 13.79 -1.13
CA CYS A 104 11.53 13.45 -2.45
C CYS A 104 10.48 12.84 -3.36
N SER A 105 9.66 11.91 -2.86
CA SER A 105 8.60 11.29 -3.65
C SER A 105 7.47 12.26 -3.98
N THR A 106 7.10 13.13 -3.06
CA THR A 106 6.10 14.18 -3.30
C THR A 106 6.59 15.16 -4.36
N PHE A 107 7.84 15.62 -4.27
CA PHE A 107 8.43 16.50 -5.27
C PHE A 107 8.47 15.86 -6.67
N ALA A 108 8.93 14.61 -6.74
CA ALA A 108 8.94 13.86 -8.00
C ALA A 108 7.51 13.66 -8.56
N ASN A 109 6.53 13.40 -7.68
CA ASN A 109 5.13 13.28 -8.08
C ASN A 109 4.58 14.58 -8.67
N ILE A 110 4.87 15.74 -8.06
CA ILE A 110 4.47 17.04 -8.61
C ILE A 110 5.03 17.23 -10.03
N ILE A 111 6.31 16.92 -10.25
CA ILE A 111 6.92 17.01 -11.58
C ILE A 111 6.22 16.11 -12.60
N ILE A 112 5.92 14.85 -12.21
CA ILE A 112 5.21 13.90 -13.07
C ILE A 112 3.81 14.39 -13.39
N GLN A 113 3.07 14.89 -12.40
CA GLN A 113 1.72 15.41 -12.63
C GLN A 113 1.72 16.64 -13.56
N LEU A 114 2.69 17.54 -13.42
CA LEU A 114 2.86 18.68 -14.32
C LEU A 114 3.18 18.21 -15.76
N PHE A 115 4.07 17.22 -15.91
CA PHE A 115 4.38 16.65 -17.21
C PHE A 115 3.14 16.00 -17.84
N LEU A 116 2.38 15.20 -17.09
CA LEU A 116 1.14 14.59 -17.56
C LEU A 116 0.09 15.65 -17.92
N ALA A 117 -0.03 16.72 -17.14
CA ALA A 117 -0.95 17.83 -17.42
C ALA A 117 -0.61 18.52 -18.75
N ILE A 118 0.68 18.77 -19.00
CA ILE A 118 1.14 19.33 -20.29
C ILE A 118 0.83 18.37 -21.45
N ALA A 119 1.10 17.06 -21.25
CA ALA A 119 0.87 16.05 -22.29
C ALA A 119 -0.62 15.85 -22.60
N ARG A 120 -1.50 15.97 -21.61
CA ARG A 120 -2.97 15.81 -21.75
C ARG A 120 -3.67 17.13 -22.15
N GLY A 121 -3.02 18.26 -21.96
CA GLY A 121 -3.64 19.58 -22.11
C GLY A 121 -4.54 20.01 -20.94
N GLU A 122 -4.61 19.21 -19.87
CA GLU A 122 -5.41 19.48 -18.68
C GLU A 122 -4.79 18.87 -17.42
N LEU A 123 -5.09 19.46 -16.27
CA LEU A 123 -4.75 18.89 -14.96
C LEU A 123 -5.87 17.94 -14.54
N LYS A 124 -5.57 16.63 -14.56
CA LYS A 124 -6.52 15.59 -14.18
C LYS A 124 -6.02 14.82 -12.97
N THR A 125 -6.91 14.59 -12.03
CA THR A 125 -6.63 13.66 -10.91
C THR A 125 -6.82 12.21 -11.35
N THR A 126 -6.29 11.24 -10.60
CA THR A 126 -6.49 9.82 -10.91
C THR A 126 -7.88 9.36 -10.45
N SER A 127 -8.50 8.43 -11.17
CA SER A 127 -9.82 7.89 -10.78
C SER A 127 -9.83 7.30 -9.38
N ASN A 128 -8.72 6.71 -8.93
CA ASN A 128 -8.58 6.26 -7.55
C ASN A 128 -8.68 7.42 -6.54
N ASN A 129 -8.03 8.55 -6.80
CA ASN A 129 -8.11 9.72 -5.92
C ASN A 129 -9.51 10.35 -5.95
N GLU A 130 -10.19 10.36 -7.09
CA GLU A 130 -11.58 10.81 -7.20
C GLU A 130 -12.51 9.98 -6.32
N LEU A 131 -12.38 8.66 -6.37
CA LEU A 131 -13.16 7.77 -5.49
C LEU A 131 -12.86 8.04 -4.01
N VAL A 132 -11.58 8.20 -3.65
CA VAL A 132 -11.18 8.54 -2.26
C VAL A 132 -11.81 9.87 -1.83
N MET A 133 -11.78 10.92 -2.66
CA MET A 133 -12.40 12.21 -2.36
C MET A 133 -13.93 12.08 -2.18
N GLN A 134 -14.60 11.33 -3.05
CA GLN A 134 -16.04 11.08 -2.95
C GLN A 134 -16.40 10.35 -1.65
N LEU A 135 -15.67 9.28 -1.31
CA LEU A 135 -15.90 8.52 -0.08
C LEU A 135 -15.55 9.34 1.17
N LEU A 136 -14.52 10.19 1.10
CA LEU A 136 -14.11 11.07 2.20
C LEU A 136 -15.22 12.10 2.54
N SER A 137 -15.92 12.60 1.52
CA SER A 137 -17.05 13.52 1.73
C SER A 137 -18.26 12.86 2.40
N GLN A 138 -18.48 11.57 2.15
CA GLN A 138 -19.64 10.82 2.67
C GLN A 138 -19.33 10.10 3.99
N TYR A 139 -18.11 9.56 4.17
CA TYR A 139 -17.72 8.69 5.28
C TYR A 139 -16.34 9.07 5.84
N PRO A 140 -16.17 10.32 6.34
CA PRO A 140 -14.84 10.85 6.66
C PRO A 140 -14.07 10.01 7.68
N LEU A 141 -14.71 9.61 8.78
CA LEU A 141 -14.03 8.86 9.85
C LEU A 141 -13.61 7.47 9.41
N GLN A 142 -14.49 6.74 8.73
CA GLN A 142 -14.22 5.39 8.25
C GLN A 142 -13.08 5.42 7.20
N LEU A 143 -13.16 6.35 6.27
CA LEU A 143 -12.15 6.46 5.23
C LEU A 143 -10.79 6.91 5.77
N ILE A 144 -10.76 7.87 6.68
CA ILE A 144 -9.51 8.28 7.34
C ILE A 144 -8.86 7.06 8.03
N LEU A 145 -9.64 6.29 8.80
CA LEU A 145 -9.12 5.09 9.46
C LEU A 145 -8.57 4.07 8.45
N LEU A 146 -9.32 3.78 7.39
CA LEU A 146 -8.88 2.83 6.36
C LEU A 146 -7.63 3.33 5.63
N THR A 147 -7.64 4.57 5.13
CA THR A 147 -6.59 5.10 4.28
C THR A 147 -5.32 5.44 5.06
N VAL A 148 -5.46 6.01 6.27
CA VAL A 148 -4.32 6.52 7.03
C VAL A 148 -3.69 5.46 7.93
N VAL A 149 -4.48 4.49 8.43
CA VAL A 149 -4.00 3.49 9.38
C VAL A 149 -3.96 2.09 8.79
N VAL A 150 -5.11 1.61 8.28
CA VAL A 150 -5.24 0.22 7.83
C VAL A 150 -4.40 -0.03 6.59
N ALA A 151 -4.58 0.76 5.53
CA ALA A 151 -3.86 0.60 4.27
C ALA A 151 -2.32 0.64 4.42
N PRO A 152 -1.71 1.62 5.12
CA PRO A 152 -0.25 1.60 5.32
C PRO A 152 0.26 0.31 5.99
N ILE A 153 -0.46 -0.24 6.94
CA ILE A 153 -0.03 -1.47 7.63
C ILE A 153 -0.18 -2.68 6.70
N THR A 154 -1.32 -2.85 6.04
CA THR A 154 -1.58 -4.00 5.18
C THR A 154 -0.74 -3.97 3.91
N GLU A 155 -0.67 -2.84 3.24
CA GLU A 155 0.08 -2.70 1.98
C GLU A 155 1.59 -2.82 2.19
N GLU A 156 2.15 -2.23 3.27
CA GLU A 156 3.57 -2.41 3.56
C GLU A 156 3.89 -3.86 3.95
N ALA A 157 2.96 -4.58 4.59
CA ALA A 157 3.14 -6.01 4.86
C ALA A 157 3.22 -6.83 3.57
N ILE A 158 2.42 -6.49 2.57
CA ILE A 158 2.37 -7.19 1.28
C ILE A 158 3.56 -6.79 0.40
N PHE A 159 3.67 -5.49 0.08
CA PHE A 159 4.63 -5.03 -0.92
C PHE A 159 6.06 -4.95 -0.40
N ARG A 160 6.28 -4.66 0.89
CA ARG A 160 7.62 -4.50 1.46
C ARG A 160 8.05 -5.71 2.28
N ALA A 161 7.24 -6.16 3.23
CA ALA A 161 7.64 -7.29 4.05
C ALA A 161 7.61 -8.62 3.28
N ALA A 162 6.65 -8.85 2.38
CA ALA A 162 6.58 -10.10 1.62
C ALA A 162 7.34 -10.05 0.28
N LEU A 163 7.24 -8.99 -0.50
CA LEU A 163 7.87 -8.94 -1.83
C LEU A 163 9.29 -8.39 -1.78
N SER A 164 9.47 -7.16 -1.29
CA SER A 164 10.77 -6.48 -1.40
C SER A 164 11.82 -7.05 -0.45
N ARG A 165 11.57 -7.10 0.84
CA ARG A 165 12.60 -7.41 1.86
C ARG A 165 13.22 -8.81 1.76
N PRO A 166 12.48 -9.91 1.56
CA PRO A 166 13.08 -11.23 1.41
C PRO A 166 14.02 -11.31 0.21
N MET A 167 13.68 -10.64 -0.89
CA MET A 167 14.48 -10.63 -2.11
C MET A 167 15.66 -9.67 -2.00
N THR A 168 15.48 -8.48 -1.40
CA THR A 168 16.60 -7.53 -1.18
C THR A 168 17.60 -8.01 -0.14
N ALA A 169 17.21 -8.92 0.76
CA ALA A 169 18.10 -9.62 1.68
C ALA A 169 18.89 -10.78 1.01
N ALA A 170 18.57 -11.16 -0.24
CA ALA A 170 19.27 -12.22 -0.95
C ALA A 170 20.74 -11.83 -1.27
N LYS A 171 21.59 -12.83 -1.51
CA LYS A 171 23.00 -12.60 -1.91
C LYS A 171 23.10 -12.10 -3.35
N SER A 172 22.26 -12.60 -4.26
CA SER A 172 22.26 -12.27 -5.68
C SER A 172 21.80 -10.84 -5.95
N GLY A 173 22.59 -10.06 -6.68
CA GLY A 173 22.24 -8.71 -7.13
C GLY A 173 20.99 -8.69 -8.03
N LEU A 174 20.83 -9.71 -8.90
CA LEU A 174 19.66 -9.85 -9.76
C LEU A 174 18.38 -10.06 -8.94
N VAL A 175 18.40 -10.94 -7.93
CA VAL A 175 17.25 -11.17 -7.05
C VAL A 175 16.87 -9.91 -6.30
N LYS A 176 17.87 -9.12 -5.83
CA LYS A 176 17.62 -7.81 -5.20
C LYS A 176 16.93 -6.84 -6.15
N ALA A 177 17.42 -6.73 -7.37
CA ALA A 177 16.85 -5.84 -8.39
C ALA A 177 15.41 -6.25 -8.73
N ILE A 178 15.16 -7.54 -8.92
CA ILE A 178 13.81 -8.07 -9.18
C ILE A 178 12.87 -7.72 -8.01
N GLY A 179 13.26 -8.00 -6.77
CA GLY A 179 12.41 -7.72 -5.60
C GLY A 179 12.10 -6.23 -5.43
N PHE A 180 13.11 -5.39 -5.67
CA PHE A 180 12.94 -3.93 -5.64
C PHE A 180 11.95 -3.47 -6.72
N THR A 181 12.16 -3.87 -7.97
CA THR A 181 11.34 -3.46 -9.13
C THR A 181 9.91 -4.01 -9.02
N LEU A 182 9.73 -5.29 -8.65
CA LEU A 182 8.41 -5.87 -8.45
C LEU A 182 7.60 -5.16 -7.37
N SER A 183 8.22 -4.84 -6.24
CA SER A 183 7.54 -4.11 -5.17
C SER A 183 7.04 -2.75 -5.64
N ILE A 184 7.86 -2.02 -6.40
CA ILE A 184 7.50 -0.70 -6.94
C ILE A 184 6.37 -0.82 -7.97
N PHE A 185 6.56 -1.69 -8.96
CA PHE A 185 5.60 -1.82 -10.05
C PHE A 185 4.25 -2.33 -9.58
N LEU A 186 4.22 -3.41 -8.79
CA LEU A 186 2.96 -3.99 -8.32
C LEU A 186 2.19 -3.04 -7.40
N PHE A 187 2.87 -2.33 -6.51
CA PHE A 187 2.21 -1.31 -5.69
C PHE A 187 1.51 -0.25 -6.56
N ALA A 188 2.23 0.33 -7.52
CA ALA A 188 1.68 1.33 -8.42
C ALA A 188 0.57 0.75 -9.31
N PHE A 189 0.74 -0.48 -9.81
CA PHE A 189 -0.23 -1.18 -10.65
C PHE A 189 -1.55 -1.43 -9.92
N PHE A 190 -1.52 -1.89 -8.66
CA PHE A 190 -2.73 -2.16 -7.89
C PHE A 190 -3.55 -0.90 -7.59
N HIS A 191 -2.97 0.30 -7.69
CA HIS A 191 -3.71 1.55 -7.56
C HIS A 191 -4.49 1.96 -8.82
N ILE A 192 -4.15 1.39 -9.99
CA ILE A 192 -4.74 1.82 -11.25
C ILE A 192 -5.46 0.71 -12.02
N TYR A 193 -5.20 -0.58 -11.71
CA TYR A 193 -5.61 -1.68 -12.57
C TYR A 193 -7.12 -1.76 -12.80
N GLN A 194 -7.92 -1.44 -11.78
CA GLN A 194 -9.38 -1.46 -11.89
C GLN A 194 -9.86 -0.42 -12.92
N TYR A 195 -9.28 0.77 -12.92
CA TYR A 195 -9.68 1.87 -13.80
C TYR A 195 -9.04 1.78 -15.20
N ALA A 196 -7.86 1.16 -15.29
CA ALA A 196 -7.15 0.98 -16.54
C ALA A 196 -7.67 -0.20 -17.37
N PHE A 197 -8.19 -1.26 -16.71
CA PHE A 197 -8.54 -2.50 -17.42
C PHE A 197 -10.01 -2.88 -17.31
N PHE A 198 -10.81 -2.19 -16.52
CA PHE A 198 -12.24 -2.49 -16.37
C PHE A 198 -13.09 -1.24 -16.49
N THR A 199 -14.30 -1.41 -17.02
CA THR A 199 -15.34 -0.38 -16.98
C THR A 199 -16.65 -1.02 -16.56
N THR A 200 -17.52 -0.21 -15.94
CA THR A 200 -18.84 -0.65 -15.52
C THR A 200 -19.89 0.15 -16.28
N ASP A 201 -20.84 -0.53 -16.92
CA ASP A 201 -21.93 0.14 -17.60
C ASP A 201 -23.05 0.60 -16.65
N ALA A 202 -24.06 1.25 -17.20
CA ALA A 202 -25.22 1.76 -16.46
C ALA A 202 -26.06 0.64 -15.77
N SER A 203 -25.92 -0.62 -16.23
CA SER A 203 -26.59 -1.77 -15.61
C SER A 203 -25.77 -2.37 -14.45
N GLY A 204 -24.53 -1.91 -14.25
CA GLY A 204 -23.58 -2.45 -13.27
C GLY A 204 -22.81 -3.66 -13.79
N ALA A 205 -22.87 -3.99 -15.10
CA ALA A 205 -22.07 -5.05 -15.69
C ALA A 205 -20.63 -4.56 -15.91
N VAL A 206 -19.66 -5.41 -15.54
CA VAL A 206 -18.23 -5.11 -15.66
C VAL A 206 -17.67 -5.70 -16.93
N TYR A 207 -16.97 -4.89 -17.70
CA TYR A 207 -16.33 -5.28 -18.96
C TYR A 207 -14.84 -5.06 -18.90
N LEU A 208 -14.08 -5.97 -19.53
CA LEU A 208 -12.66 -5.80 -19.77
C LEU A 208 -12.45 -4.77 -20.88
N THR A 209 -11.77 -3.69 -20.58
CA THR A 209 -11.40 -2.61 -21.51
C THR A 209 -9.96 -2.20 -21.27
N PHE A 210 -9.43 -1.32 -22.15
CA PHE A 210 -8.13 -0.72 -21.88
C PHE A 210 -8.23 0.80 -22.02
N ASN A 211 -8.08 1.48 -20.87
CA ASN A 211 -8.01 2.93 -20.81
C ASN A 211 -6.54 3.36 -20.66
N PHE A 212 -5.95 3.83 -21.77
CA PHE A 212 -4.53 4.24 -21.80
C PHE A 212 -4.24 5.42 -20.89
N ASP A 213 -5.17 6.36 -20.76
CA ASP A 213 -4.99 7.53 -19.91
C ASP A 213 -4.94 7.16 -18.41
N GLU A 214 -5.82 6.26 -17.98
CA GLU A 214 -5.75 5.70 -16.62
C GLU A 214 -4.50 4.83 -16.43
N PHE A 215 -4.07 4.09 -17.45
CA PHE A 215 -2.82 3.34 -17.38
C PHE A 215 -1.61 4.24 -17.20
N LEU A 216 -1.56 5.40 -17.86
CA LEU A 216 -0.50 6.40 -17.64
C LEU A 216 -0.48 6.94 -16.20
N SER A 217 -1.60 6.91 -15.50
CA SER A 217 -1.69 7.33 -14.10
C SER A 217 -0.84 6.45 -13.15
N ILE A 218 -0.34 5.30 -13.59
CA ILE A 218 0.66 4.50 -12.86
C ILE A 218 1.89 5.34 -12.49
N LEU A 219 2.29 6.27 -13.36
CA LEU A 219 3.45 7.14 -13.14
C LEU A 219 3.31 8.00 -11.88
N VAL A 220 2.08 8.34 -11.49
CA VAL A 220 1.80 9.12 -10.27
C VAL A 220 2.11 8.34 -8.99
N TYR A 221 1.97 7.00 -9.02
CA TYR A 221 2.22 6.14 -7.86
C TYR A 221 3.66 5.63 -7.74
N ILE A 222 4.42 5.65 -8.84
CA ILE A 222 5.82 5.18 -8.87
C ILE A 222 6.73 5.92 -7.89
N PRO A 223 6.76 7.27 -7.80
CA PRO A 223 7.66 7.97 -6.90
C PRO A 223 7.44 7.60 -5.43
N MET A 224 6.17 7.52 -5.02
CA MET A 224 5.82 7.10 -3.66
C MET A 224 6.27 5.66 -3.41
N SER A 225 6.01 4.75 -4.35
CA SER A 225 6.40 3.35 -4.20
C SER A 225 7.93 3.18 -4.11
N ILE A 226 8.70 3.98 -4.86
CA ILE A 226 10.16 4.05 -4.73
C ILE A 226 10.55 4.51 -3.31
N GLY A 227 9.95 5.61 -2.83
CA GLY A 227 10.22 6.16 -1.50
C GLY A 227 9.96 5.14 -0.39
N LEU A 228 8.82 4.48 -0.43
CA LEU A 228 8.43 3.43 0.53
C LEU A 228 9.38 2.22 0.49
N THR A 229 9.77 1.78 -0.72
CA THR A 229 10.71 0.66 -0.88
C THR A 229 12.09 1.02 -0.36
N LEU A 230 12.56 2.25 -0.62
CA LEU A 230 13.82 2.75 -0.07
C LEU A 230 13.77 2.86 1.47
N CYS A 231 12.67 3.38 2.02
CA CYS A 231 12.45 3.41 3.47
C CYS A 231 12.57 2.02 4.10
N SER A 232 11.94 1.02 3.51
CA SER A 232 12.00 -0.35 3.99
C SER A 232 13.42 -0.93 3.89
N CYS A 233 14.10 -0.74 2.75
CA CYS A 233 15.42 -1.33 2.50
C CYS A 233 16.54 -0.65 3.29
N LEU A 234 16.56 0.69 3.36
CA LEU A 234 17.60 1.46 4.03
C LEU A 234 17.37 1.56 5.54
N GLY A 235 16.11 1.70 5.95
CA GLY A 235 15.72 1.71 7.36
C GLY A 235 15.87 0.35 8.02
N LYS A 236 15.89 -0.74 7.25
CA LYS A 236 15.97 -2.13 7.75
C LYS A 236 14.93 -2.48 8.80
N ASN A 237 13.85 -1.72 8.84
CA ASN A 237 12.75 -1.93 9.76
C ASN A 237 11.43 -1.69 9.03
N TYR A 238 10.48 -2.61 9.23
CA TYR A 238 9.15 -2.55 8.64
C TYR A 238 8.44 -1.22 8.94
N TRP A 239 8.53 -0.73 10.18
CA TRP A 239 7.83 0.47 10.62
C TRP A 239 8.33 1.77 9.96
N CYS A 240 9.54 1.78 9.41
CA CYS A 240 10.02 2.95 8.65
C CYS A 240 9.17 3.23 7.42
N SER A 241 8.84 2.20 6.63
CA SER A 241 7.98 2.37 5.45
C SER A 241 6.54 2.64 5.84
N VAL A 242 6.02 2.01 6.90
CA VAL A 242 4.68 2.30 7.45
C VAL A 242 4.56 3.77 7.88
N ILE A 243 5.56 4.32 8.57
CA ILE A 243 5.57 5.74 8.98
C ILE A 243 5.59 6.66 7.75
N CYS A 244 6.44 6.37 6.75
CA CYS A 244 6.48 7.14 5.52
C CYS A 244 5.12 7.13 4.80
N HIS A 245 4.50 5.96 4.69
CA HIS A 245 3.20 5.77 4.08
C HIS A 245 2.09 6.50 4.86
N PHE A 246 2.09 6.36 6.19
CA PHE A 246 1.19 7.10 7.07
C PHE A 246 1.28 8.62 6.87
N ILE A 247 2.49 9.19 6.80
CA ILE A 247 2.71 10.62 6.55
C ILE A 247 2.14 11.01 5.19
N THR A 248 2.40 10.21 4.15
CA THR A 248 1.93 10.49 2.79
C THR A 248 0.40 10.49 2.72
N ASN A 249 -0.26 9.46 3.24
CA ASN A 249 -1.71 9.36 3.21
C ASN A 249 -2.38 10.39 4.12
N SER A 250 -1.81 10.67 5.30
CA SER A 250 -2.31 11.76 6.16
C SER A 250 -2.27 13.11 5.46
N THR A 251 -1.17 13.43 4.78
CA THR A 251 -1.04 14.69 4.04
C THR A 251 -2.02 14.76 2.88
N ALA A 252 -2.18 13.67 2.12
CA ALA A 252 -3.14 13.60 1.02
C ALA A 252 -4.58 13.84 1.51
N VAL A 253 -5.00 13.16 2.58
CA VAL A 253 -6.33 13.30 3.18
C VAL A 253 -6.55 14.72 3.71
N LEU A 254 -5.57 15.31 4.39
CA LEU A 254 -5.67 16.69 4.87
C LEU A 254 -5.82 17.69 3.73
N LEU A 255 -5.10 17.52 2.62
CA LEU A 255 -5.24 18.35 1.43
C LEU A 255 -6.62 18.19 0.79
N MET A 256 -7.13 16.96 0.67
CA MET A 256 -8.48 16.69 0.14
C MET A 256 -9.57 17.35 1.00
N LEU A 257 -9.46 17.27 2.33
CA LEU A 257 -10.40 17.92 3.26
C LEU A 257 -10.33 19.46 3.12
N ALA A 258 -9.14 20.03 2.99
CA ALA A 258 -8.97 21.46 2.81
C ALA A 258 -9.56 21.95 1.47
N MET A 259 -9.43 21.20 0.39
CA MET A 259 -10.03 21.52 -0.91
C MET A 259 -11.55 21.34 -0.90
N GLY A 260 -12.06 20.29 -0.27
CA GLY A 260 -13.50 20.03 -0.19
C GLY A 260 -14.29 21.04 0.63
N GLN A 261 -13.63 21.83 1.50
CA GLN A 261 -14.27 22.94 2.22
C GLN A 261 -14.44 24.21 1.38
N GLN A 262 -13.85 24.25 0.19
CA GLN A 262 -13.88 25.42 -0.70
C GLN A 262 -14.88 25.28 -1.85
N MET A 263 -15.52 24.11 -1.98
CA MET A 263 -16.60 23.84 -2.93
C MET A 263 -17.98 23.84 -2.24
#